data_f32a7aee34de310522043ca1d1b77466
#
_entry.id   f32a7aee34de310522043ca1d1b77466
#
_cell.length_a   1.000
_cell.length_b   1.000
_cell.length_c   1.000
_cell.angle_alpha   90.00
_cell.angle_beta   90.00
_cell.angle_gamma   90.00
#
_symmetry.space_group_name_H-M   'P 1'
#
loop_
_entity.id
_entity.type
_entity.pdbx_description
1 polymer ?
#
loop_
_entity_poly.entity_id
_entity_poly.type
_entity_poly.pdbx_seq_one_letter_code
_entity_poly.pdbx_strand_id
1 'polypeptide(L)'
;IQANEDNKLVVALAYLDNYEEALESVEDVRRSLLIALIDRKITKYFSNYDGLVRKLEKDKYFLIMRQSSLEALKEQKFHILEEVKTVNIGNEMNVTLSIGVGLNAATYLQDYEYSRIAIEMALGRGGDQVVIKNGDNITYYGGKAQQMEKTTRVKARVKAQALKEFMSTKERVVVMGHKITDVDALGAAIGIYRAGKTLGKPVHIVVNDPSTSIRPLMAGYMNNPDYEPSMVIDRNQAMDLV
;
A
#
# COMPACT_ATOMS: atom_id res chain seq x y z
N ILE A 1 -12.24 -14.15 -38.63
CA ILE A 1 -11.65 -14.56 -37.32
C ILE A 1 -11.14 -13.31 -36.60
N GLN A 2 -10.49 -12.35 -37.28
CA GLN A 2 -9.98 -11.10 -36.66
C GLN A 2 -11.09 -10.22 -36.06
N ALA A 3 -12.25 -10.10 -36.68
CA ALA A 3 -13.35 -9.28 -36.19
C ALA A 3 -13.94 -9.74 -34.84
N ASN A 4 -13.62 -10.95 -34.37
CA ASN A 4 -14.12 -11.48 -33.12
C ASN A 4 -13.14 -11.23 -31.93
N GLU A 5 -11.87 -10.98 -32.21
CA GLU A 5 -10.87 -10.66 -31.15
C GLU A 5 -10.95 -9.20 -30.72
N ASP A 6 -11.23 -8.28 -31.67
CA ASP A 6 -11.35 -6.83 -31.37
C ASP A 6 -12.54 -6.49 -30.44
N ASN A 7 -13.51 -7.37 -30.36
CA ASN A 7 -14.68 -7.19 -29.50
C ASN A 7 -14.57 -7.84 -28.12
N LYS A 8 -13.50 -8.57 -27.83
CA LYS A 8 -13.28 -9.11 -26.49
C LYS A 8 -13.08 -7.98 -25.48
N LEU A 9 -13.68 -8.17 -24.32
CA LEU A 9 -13.48 -7.25 -23.20
C LEU A 9 -12.31 -7.72 -22.34
N VAL A 10 -11.62 -6.78 -21.76
CA VAL A 10 -10.61 -7.00 -20.73
C VAL A 10 -11.04 -6.34 -19.44
N VAL A 11 -10.65 -6.94 -18.33
CA VAL A 11 -10.96 -6.47 -16.99
C VAL A 11 -9.68 -5.91 -16.37
N ALA A 12 -9.78 -4.76 -15.73
CA ALA A 12 -8.66 -4.19 -15.00
C ALA A 12 -9.08 -3.60 -13.67
N LEU A 13 -8.13 -3.58 -12.74
CA LEU A 13 -8.20 -2.88 -11.46
C LEU A 13 -7.13 -1.81 -11.46
N ALA A 14 -7.46 -0.61 -10.96
CA ALA A 14 -6.50 0.46 -10.81
C ALA A 14 -6.57 1.02 -9.39
N TYR A 15 -5.43 1.05 -8.71
CA TYR A 15 -5.31 1.46 -7.31
C TYR A 15 -4.34 2.64 -7.19
N LEU A 16 -4.70 3.62 -6.38
CA LEU A 16 -3.80 4.69 -5.99
C LEU A 16 -2.88 4.18 -4.88
N ASP A 17 -1.58 4.11 -5.14
CA ASP A 17 -0.63 3.43 -4.26
C ASP A 17 -0.40 4.13 -2.93
N ASN A 18 -0.44 5.47 -2.93
CA ASN A 18 -0.10 6.32 -1.80
C ASN A 18 -1.21 7.35 -1.50
N TYR A 19 -2.46 6.87 -1.56
CA TYR A 19 -3.64 7.72 -1.46
C TYR A 19 -3.71 8.49 -0.13
N GLU A 20 -3.56 7.81 0.99
CA GLU A 20 -3.69 8.43 2.31
C GLU A 20 -2.52 9.42 2.55
N GLU A 21 -1.29 9.04 2.21
CA GLU A 21 -0.11 9.91 2.35
C GLU A 21 -0.22 11.18 1.49
N ALA A 22 -0.76 11.04 0.28
CA ALA A 22 -0.99 12.19 -0.59
C ALA A 22 -2.05 13.13 -0.01
N LEU A 23 -3.11 12.59 0.60
CA LEU A 23 -4.15 13.39 1.27
C LEU A 23 -3.66 14.05 2.56
N GLU A 24 -2.84 13.35 3.36
CA GLU A 24 -2.26 13.91 4.57
C GLU A 24 -1.31 15.08 4.29
N SER A 25 -0.69 15.10 3.11
CA SER A 25 0.21 16.17 2.67
C SER A 25 -0.50 17.44 2.21
N VAL A 26 -1.84 17.46 2.21
CA VAL A 26 -2.67 18.58 1.72
C VAL A 26 -3.58 19.09 2.84
N GLU A 27 -3.79 20.39 2.89
CA GLU A 27 -4.78 21.01 3.79
C GLU A 27 -6.18 20.40 3.59
N ASP A 28 -6.92 20.22 4.68
CA ASP A 28 -8.23 19.55 4.68
C ASP A 28 -9.21 20.09 3.62
N VAL A 29 -9.23 21.41 3.43
CA VAL A 29 -10.10 22.09 2.44
C VAL A 29 -9.76 21.65 1.01
N ARG A 30 -8.52 21.28 0.72
CA ARG A 30 -8.06 20.90 -0.61
C ARG A 30 -8.14 19.40 -0.88
N ARG A 31 -8.32 18.56 0.14
CA ARG A 31 -8.40 17.09 -0.02
C ARG A 31 -9.49 16.66 -1.00
N SER A 32 -10.69 17.22 -0.86
CA SER A 32 -11.81 16.93 -1.76
C SER A 32 -11.51 17.32 -3.21
N LEU A 33 -10.80 18.43 -3.41
CA LEU A 33 -10.38 18.87 -4.74
C LEU A 33 -9.34 17.94 -5.34
N LEU A 34 -8.35 17.49 -4.56
CA LEU A 34 -7.35 16.52 -5.00
C LEU A 34 -8.01 15.23 -5.49
N ILE A 35 -8.93 14.70 -4.70
CA ILE A 35 -9.70 13.49 -5.04
C ILE A 35 -10.46 13.70 -6.36
N ALA A 36 -11.20 14.80 -6.48
CA ALA A 36 -12.00 15.10 -7.67
C ALA A 36 -11.13 15.23 -8.95
N LEU A 37 -9.95 15.82 -8.84
CA LEU A 37 -9.02 15.96 -9.96
C LEU A 37 -8.43 14.62 -10.38
N ILE A 38 -8.08 13.76 -9.43
CA ILE A 38 -7.60 12.40 -9.71
C ILE A 38 -8.71 11.58 -10.38
N ASP A 39 -9.91 11.55 -9.79
CA ASP A 39 -11.07 10.85 -10.33
C ASP A 39 -11.37 11.28 -11.77
N ARG A 40 -11.39 12.59 -12.00
CA ARG A 40 -11.63 13.16 -13.33
C ARG A 40 -10.51 12.75 -14.31
N LYS A 41 -9.26 12.77 -13.89
CA LYS A 41 -8.12 12.42 -14.75
C LYS A 41 -8.19 10.94 -15.17
N ILE A 42 -8.39 10.04 -14.23
CA ILE A 42 -8.51 8.60 -14.49
C ILE A 42 -9.71 8.33 -15.41
N THR A 43 -10.90 8.84 -15.06
CA THR A 43 -12.11 8.61 -15.84
C THR A 43 -11.98 9.17 -17.25
N LYS A 44 -11.50 10.40 -17.40
CA LYS A 44 -11.31 11.03 -18.72
C LYS A 44 -10.30 10.27 -19.57
N TYR A 45 -9.19 9.84 -18.98
CA TYR A 45 -8.17 9.11 -19.71
C TYR A 45 -8.71 7.81 -20.32
N PHE A 46 -9.32 6.95 -19.52
CA PHE A 46 -9.87 5.68 -20.00
C PHE A 46 -11.10 5.86 -20.91
N SER A 47 -11.90 6.91 -20.73
CA SER A 47 -13.00 7.22 -21.64
C SER A 47 -12.52 7.54 -23.05
N ASN A 48 -11.33 8.09 -23.23
CA ASN A 48 -10.74 8.31 -24.55
C ASN A 48 -10.39 6.99 -25.29
N TYR A 49 -10.39 5.87 -24.59
CA TYR A 49 -10.15 4.52 -25.11
C TYR A 49 -11.40 3.64 -24.99
N ASP A 50 -12.59 4.22 -25.01
CA ASP A 50 -13.88 3.52 -24.84
C ASP A 50 -13.93 2.65 -23.56
N GLY A 51 -13.14 2.99 -22.56
CA GLY A 51 -13.09 2.30 -21.28
C GLY A 51 -14.17 2.78 -20.32
N LEU A 52 -14.84 1.85 -19.68
CA LEU A 52 -15.76 2.11 -18.58
C LEU A 52 -14.99 2.09 -17.27
N VAL A 53 -15.14 3.15 -16.49
CA VAL A 53 -14.49 3.30 -15.18
C VAL A 53 -15.55 3.35 -14.10
N ARG A 54 -15.41 2.51 -13.06
CA ARG A 54 -16.24 2.57 -11.87
C ARG A 54 -15.35 2.63 -10.63
N LYS A 55 -15.54 3.67 -9.83
CA LYS A 55 -14.90 3.75 -8.51
C LYS A 55 -15.55 2.75 -7.56
N LEU A 56 -14.76 1.87 -6.95
CA LEU A 56 -15.21 0.87 -5.99
C LEU A 56 -15.04 1.35 -4.54
N GLU A 57 -13.87 1.92 -4.26
CA GLU A 57 -13.49 2.44 -2.95
C GLU A 57 -12.82 3.83 -3.13
N LYS A 58 -12.34 4.41 -2.06
CA LYS A 58 -11.71 5.74 -2.07
C LYS A 58 -10.55 5.84 -3.07
N ASP A 59 -9.76 4.77 -3.16
CA ASP A 59 -8.50 4.66 -3.88
C ASP A 59 -8.52 3.58 -4.97
N LYS A 60 -9.66 2.90 -5.19
CA LYS A 60 -9.75 1.73 -6.08
C LYS A 60 -10.79 1.94 -7.17
N TYR A 61 -10.41 1.58 -8.38
CA TYR A 61 -11.24 1.67 -9.57
C TYR A 61 -11.30 0.32 -10.29
N PHE A 62 -12.47 0.02 -10.80
CA PHE A 62 -12.73 -1.09 -11.70
C PHE A 62 -12.85 -0.57 -13.13
N LEU A 63 -12.25 -1.27 -14.06
CA LEU A 63 -12.16 -0.86 -15.46
C LEU A 63 -12.58 -2.02 -16.35
N ILE A 64 -13.35 -1.70 -17.38
CA ILE A 64 -13.66 -2.62 -18.48
C ILE A 64 -13.38 -1.87 -19.79
N MET A 65 -12.66 -2.50 -20.70
CA MET A 65 -12.35 -1.93 -22.01
C MET A 65 -12.28 -3.03 -23.06
N ARG A 66 -12.26 -2.64 -24.33
CA ARG A 66 -12.02 -3.59 -25.43
C ARG A 66 -10.54 -3.98 -25.48
N GLN A 67 -10.27 -5.15 -25.99
CA GLN A 67 -8.88 -5.60 -26.18
C GLN A 67 -8.10 -4.69 -27.14
N SER A 68 -8.75 -4.15 -28.17
CA SER A 68 -8.16 -3.15 -29.08
C SER A 68 -7.72 -1.86 -28.32
N SER A 69 -8.50 -1.44 -27.35
CA SER A 69 -8.15 -0.28 -26.50
C SER A 69 -6.95 -0.58 -25.61
N LEU A 70 -6.85 -1.82 -25.10
CA LEU A 70 -5.69 -2.26 -24.34
C LEU A 70 -4.41 -2.22 -25.21
N GLU A 71 -4.47 -2.64 -26.45
CA GLU A 71 -3.31 -2.58 -27.37
C GLU A 71 -2.86 -1.13 -27.60
N ALA A 72 -3.79 -0.20 -27.82
CA ALA A 72 -3.47 1.23 -27.92
C ALA A 72 -2.83 1.79 -26.64
N LEU A 73 -3.28 1.34 -25.45
CA LEU A 73 -2.68 1.72 -24.16
C LEU A 73 -1.26 1.16 -24.00
N LYS A 74 -1.00 -0.06 -24.49
CA LYS A 74 0.34 -0.67 -24.49
C LYS A 74 1.32 0.11 -25.38
N GLU A 75 0.90 0.51 -26.59
CA GLU A 75 1.71 1.32 -27.50
C GLU A 75 2.15 2.63 -26.84
N GLN A 76 1.27 3.25 -26.08
CA GLN A 76 1.56 4.47 -25.32
C GLN A 76 2.22 4.19 -23.95
N LYS A 77 2.58 2.94 -23.68
CA LYS A 77 3.21 2.51 -22.42
C LYS A 77 2.45 2.99 -21.19
N PHE A 78 1.11 3.01 -21.29
CA PHE A 78 0.23 3.45 -20.20
C PHE A 78 0.60 4.83 -19.65
N HIS A 79 0.61 5.84 -20.52
CA HIS A 79 0.98 7.22 -20.14
C HIS A 79 0.18 7.78 -18.95
N ILE A 80 -0.96 7.19 -18.62
CA ILE A 80 -1.77 7.54 -17.42
C ILE A 80 -0.93 7.52 -16.13
N LEU A 81 0.07 6.63 -16.02
CA LEU A 81 0.94 6.57 -14.85
C LEU A 81 1.68 7.90 -14.63
N GLU A 82 2.13 8.53 -15.70
CA GLU A 82 2.78 9.84 -15.62
C GLU A 82 1.76 10.98 -15.48
N GLU A 83 0.60 10.86 -16.13
CA GLU A 83 -0.44 11.89 -16.04
C GLU A 83 -1.00 12.04 -14.63
N VAL A 84 -1.19 10.95 -13.89
CA VAL A 84 -1.70 11.02 -12.51
C VAL A 84 -0.71 11.74 -11.60
N LYS A 85 0.59 11.57 -11.80
CA LYS A 85 1.65 12.26 -11.05
C LYS A 85 1.65 13.79 -11.24
N THR A 86 1.08 14.27 -12.36
CA THR A 86 1.00 15.73 -12.61
C THR A 86 -0.12 16.42 -11.82
N VAL A 87 -0.99 15.65 -11.14
CA VAL A 87 -2.03 16.24 -10.30
C VAL A 87 -1.38 16.81 -9.04
N ASN A 88 -1.25 18.13 -9.02
CA ASN A 88 -0.66 18.86 -7.90
C ASN A 88 -1.49 20.09 -7.56
N ILE A 89 -1.90 20.20 -6.31
CA ILE A 89 -2.60 21.34 -5.73
C ILE A 89 -1.94 21.83 -4.43
N GLY A 90 -0.64 21.55 -4.30
CA GLY A 90 0.14 21.81 -3.09
C GLY A 90 0.43 20.54 -2.29
N ASN A 91 0.16 19.35 -2.84
CA ASN A 91 0.57 18.10 -2.23
C ASN A 91 2.09 17.93 -2.31
N GLU A 92 2.71 17.55 -1.19
CA GLU A 92 4.15 17.31 -1.11
C GLU A 92 4.58 16.04 -1.85
N MET A 93 3.66 15.08 -1.97
CA MET A 93 3.87 13.80 -2.63
C MET A 93 3.03 13.70 -3.89
N ASN A 94 3.64 13.28 -4.99
CA ASN A 94 2.90 12.95 -6.19
C ASN A 94 2.07 11.68 -5.97
N VAL A 95 0.84 11.69 -6.48
CA VAL A 95 0.00 10.49 -6.48
C VAL A 95 0.54 9.51 -7.51
N THR A 96 0.63 8.23 -7.15
CA THR A 96 1.01 7.14 -8.05
C THR A 96 -0.14 6.16 -8.24
N LEU A 97 -0.13 5.47 -9.37
CA LEU A 97 -1.19 4.57 -9.79
C LEU A 97 -0.61 3.21 -10.19
N SER A 98 -1.19 2.15 -9.67
CA SER A 98 -0.93 0.79 -10.14
C SER A 98 -2.15 0.24 -10.86
N ILE A 99 -1.92 -0.54 -11.93
CA ILE A 99 -3.00 -1.15 -12.72
C ILE A 99 -2.70 -2.64 -12.90
N GLY A 100 -3.67 -3.48 -12.56
CA GLY A 100 -3.66 -4.91 -12.87
C GLY A 100 -4.68 -5.23 -13.95
N VAL A 101 -4.25 -5.87 -15.02
CA VAL A 101 -5.10 -6.24 -16.16
C VAL A 101 -5.18 -7.75 -16.28
N GLY A 102 -6.39 -8.27 -16.43
CA GLY A 102 -6.68 -9.67 -16.70
C GLY A 102 -7.38 -9.85 -18.04
N LEU A 103 -6.94 -10.80 -18.85
CA LEU A 103 -7.55 -11.10 -20.13
C LEU A 103 -7.32 -12.53 -20.61
N ASN A 104 -8.15 -12.95 -21.57
CA ASN A 104 -8.09 -14.24 -22.26
C ASN A 104 -8.24 -15.49 -21.32
N ALA A 105 -8.83 -15.33 -20.17
CA ALA A 105 -9.30 -16.47 -19.39
C ALA A 105 -10.56 -17.09 -20.01
N ALA A 106 -11.04 -18.19 -19.46
CA ALA A 106 -12.26 -18.87 -19.97
C ALA A 106 -13.54 -18.06 -19.71
N THR A 107 -13.52 -17.19 -18.69
CA THR A 107 -14.66 -16.34 -18.31
C THR A 107 -14.18 -14.96 -17.84
N TYR A 108 -15.05 -13.94 -17.94
CA TYR A 108 -14.76 -12.61 -17.39
C TYR A 108 -14.55 -12.60 -15.86
N LEU A 109 -15.14 -13.53 -15.14
CA LEU A 109 -14.87 -13.71 -13.71
C LEU A 109 -13.41 -14.13 -13.48
N GLN A 110 -12.89 -15.03 -14.30
CA GLN A 110 -11.48 -15.41 -14.25
C GLN A 110 -10.56 -14.28 -14.74
N ASP A 111 -10.97 -13.48 -15.72
CA ASP A 111 -10.22 -12.26 -16.10
C ASP A 111 -10.16 -11.28 -14.92
N TYR A 112 -11.23 -11.16 -14.14
CA TYR A 112 -11.22 -10.39 -12.90
C TYR A 112 -10.23 -10.95 -11.87
N GLU A 113 -10.20 -12.27 -11.65
CA GLU A 113 -9.20 -12.89 -10.77
C GLU A 113 -7.77 -12.69 -11.29
N TYR A 114 -7.57 -12.73 -12.60
CA TYR A 114 -6.27 -12.40 -13.21
C TYR A 114 -5.88 -10.93 -12.94
N SER A 115 -6.85 -10.01 -13.03
CA SER A 115 -6.59 -8.60 -12.71
C SER A 115 -6.24 -8.39 -11.24
N ARG A 116 -6.84 -9.16 -10.32
CA ARG A 116 -6.48 -9.16 -8.88
C ARG A 116 -5.06 -9.63 -8.65
N ILE A 117 -4.67 -10.76 -9.25
CA ILE A 117 -3.30 -11.26 -9.16
C ILE A 117 -2.33 -10.22 -9.73
N ALA A 118 -2.65 -9.63 -10.88
CA ALA A 118 -1.81 -8.64 -11.54
C ALA A 118 -1.63 -7.37 -10.69
N ILE A 119 -2.69 -6.85 -10.05
CA ILE A 119 -2.58 -5.66 -9.20
C ILE A 119 -1.76 -5.94 -7.93
N GLU A 120 -1.92 -7.11 -7.31
CA GLU A 120 -1.10 -7.51 -6.16
C GLU A 120 0.38 -7.61 -6.54
N MET A 121 0.69 -8.12 -7.74
CA MET A 121 2.06 -8.14 -8.25
C MET A 121 2.62 -6.73 -8.49
N ALA A 122 1.79 -5.81 -9.00
CA ALA A 122 2.19 -4.42 -9.18
C ALA A 122 2.53 -3.77 -7.83
N LEU A 123 1.66 -3.91 -6.84
CA LEU A 123 1.85 -3.37 -5.49
C LEU A 123 3.05 -4.01 -4.78
N GLY A 124 3.19 -5.33 -4.87
CA GLY A 124 4.33 -6.07 -4.28
C GLY A 124 5.68 -5.67 -4.86
N ARG A 125 5.73 -5.09 -6.06
CA ARG A 125 6.94 -4.55 -6.70
C ARG A 125 7.19 -3.07 -6.44
N GLY A 126 6.36 -2.44 -5.60
CA GLY A 126 6.49 -1.05 -5.19
C GLY A 126 5.55 -0.08 -5.88
N GLY A 127 4.56 -0.57 -6.62
CA GLY A 127 3.55 0.26 -7.28
C GLY A 127 4.05 1.01 -8.53
N ASP A 128 3.29 2.04 -8.95
CA ASP A 128 3.59 2.92 -10.09
C ASP A 128 3.84 2.15 -11.40
N GLN A 129 3.02 1.13 -11.66
CA GLN A 129 3.19 0.26 -12.80
C GLN A 129 1.90 -0.42 -13.24
N VAL A 130 1.93 -0.95 -14.46
CA VAL A 130 0.89 -1.82 -14.98
C VAL A 130 1.41 -3.24 -15.09
N VAL A 131 0.65 -4.18 -14.59
CA VAL A 131 0.89 -5.62 -14.77
C VAL A 131 -0.27 -6.21 -15.55
N ILE A 132 0.04 -6.96 -16.60
CA ILE A 132 -0.94 -7.63 -17.44
C ILE A 132 -0.76 -9.14 -17.29
N LYS A 133 -1.80 -9.83 -16.87
CA LYS A 133 -1.86 -11.29 -16.82
C LYS A 133 -2.73 -11.81 -17.96
N ASN A 134 -2.11 -12.53 -18.88
CA ASN A 134 -2.74 -13.19 -20.02
C ASN A 134 -2.44 -14.69 -19.96
N GLY A 135 -3.33 -15.46 -19.38
CA GLY A 135 -3.04 -16.85 -19.06
C GLY A 135 -1.84 -16.95 -18.11
N ASP A 136 -0.82 -17.69 -18.53
CA ASP A 136 0.43 -17.83 -17.78
C ASP A 136 1.45 -16.71 -18.04
N ASN A 137 1.20 -15.90 -19.06
CA ASN A 137 2.09 -14.80 -19.44
C ASN A 137 1.82 -13.56 -18.59
N ILE A 138 2.89 -12.97 -18.07
CA ILE A 138 2.83 -11.72 -17.29
C ILE A 138 3.74 -10.69 -17.95
N THR A 139 3.18 -9.51 -18.19
CA THR A 139 3.90 -8.39 -18.81
C THR A 139 3.82 -7.16 -17.89
N TYR A 140 4.91 -6.40 -17.84
CA TYR A 140 5.05 -5.22 -17.00
C TYR A 140 5.27 -3.96 -17.82
N TYR A 141 4.64 -2.85 -17.43
CA TYR A 141 4.83 -1.51 -18.01
C TYR A 141 5.02 -0.51 -16.86
N GLY A 142 5.91 0.45 -17.02
CA GLY A 142 6.26 1.39 -15.96
C GLY A 142 7.14 0.76 -14.88
N GLY A 143 7.07 1.27 -13.67
CA GLY A 143 7.83 0.74 -12.55
C GLY A 143 9.32 1.08 -12.61
N LYS A 144 9.68 2.29 -12.19
CA LYS A 144 11.09 2.61 -11.86
C LYS A 144 11.43 2.03 -10.47
N ALA A 145 11.36 0.71 -10.35
CA ALA A 145 11.58 -0.03 -9.10
C ALA A 145 12.86 0.37 -8.35
N GLN A 146 13.89 0.86 -9.04
CA GLN A 146 15.12 1.31 -8.41
C GLN A 146 15.04 2.68 -7.72
N GLN A 147 14.14 3.57 -8.15
CA GLN A 147 14.08 4.93 -7.62
C GLN A 147 13.18 5.03 -6.38
N MET A 148 12.07 4.28 -6.34
CA MET A 148 11.20 4.19 -5.15
C MET A 148 11.89 3.45 -4.00
N GLU A 149 12.59 2.36 -4.29
CA GLU A 149 13.34 1.61 -3.28
C GLU A 149 14.42 2.48 -2.61
N LYS A 150 15.13 3.32 -3.39
CA LYS A 150 16.10 4.27 -2.82
C LYS A 150 15.43 5.35 -1.96
N THR A 151 14.31 5.91 -2.41
CA THR A 151 13.60 6.98 -1.66
C THR A 151 12.96 6.42 -0.39
N THR A 152 12.35 5.24 -0.46
CA THR A 152 11.77 4.56 0.71
C THR A 152 12.86 4.19 1.72
N ARG A 153 14.00 3.65 1.26
CA ARG A 153 15.14 3.34 2.14
C ARG A 153 15.75 4.59 2.78
N VAL A 154 15.85 5.69 2.06
CA VAL A 154 16.32 6.96 2.62
C VAL A 154 15.32 7.49 3.66
N LYS A 155 14.03 7.53 3.33
CA LYS A 155 12.99 7.93 4.29
C LYS A 155 12.94 7.03 5.51
N ALA A 156 13.04 5.72 5.33
CA ALA A 156 13.08 4.75 6.43
C ALA A 156 14.32 4.99 7.33
N ARG A 157 15.48 5.26 6.76
CA ARG A 157 16.70 5.60 7.52
C ARG A 157 16.57 6.92 8.28
N VAL A 158 15.99 7.95 7.67
CA VAL A 158 15.76 9.24 8.34
C VAL A 158 14.79 9.06 9.51
N LYS A 159 13.66 8.36 9.30
CA LYS A 159 12.71 8.05 10.37
C LYS A 159 13.33 7.19 11.48
N ALA A 160 14.12 6.18 11.11
CA ALA A 160 14.82 5.34 12.08
C ALA A 160 15.85 6.16 12.90
N GLN A 161 16.58 7.08 12.26
CA GLN A 161 17.51 7.95 12.96
C GLN A 161 16.79 8.91 13.92
N ALA A 162 15.70 9.54 13.47
CA ALA A 162 14.87 10.38 14.34
C ALA A 162 14.30 9.59 15.52
N LEU A 163 13.77 8.39 15.29
CA LEU A 163 13.27 7.50 16.35
C LEU A 163 14.38 7.14 17.34
N LYS A 164 15.59 6.82 16.85
CA LYS A 164 16.76 6.56 17.68
C LYS A 164 17.10 7.75 18.58
N GLU A 165 17.09 8.96 18.04
CA GLU A 165 17.35 10.18 18.80
C GLU A 165 16.28 10.41 19.87
N PHE A 166 14.98 10.29 19.53
CA PHE A 166 13.90 10.39 20.49
C PHE A 166 14.04 9.37 21.63
N MET A 167 14.28 8.11 21.31
CA MET A 167 14.45 7.06 22.31
C MET A 167 15.68 7.31 23.19
N SER A 168 16.79 7.82 22.61
CA SER A 168 18.01 8.10 23.36
C SER A 168 17.85 9.22 24.40
N THR A 169 16.98 10.19 24.15
CA THR A 169 16.73 11.32 25.06
C THR A 169 15.73 11.03 26.17
N LYS A 170 15.02 9.91 26.10
CA LYS A 170 14.00 9.53 27.09
C LYS A 170 14.52 8.49 28.06
N GLU A 171 13.98 8.49 29.28
CA GLU A 171 14.36 7.53 30.33
C GLU A 171 13.80 6.14 30.02
N ARG A 172 12.59 6.07 29.47
CA ARG A 172 11.92 4.83 29.08
C ARG A 172 11.08 5.00 27.81
N VAL A 173 10.70 3.88 27.21
CA VAL A 173 9.91 3.84 25.99
C VAL A 173 8.70 2.94 26.22
N VAL A 174 7.51 3.43 25.88
CA VAL A 174 6.26 2.65 25.90
C VAL A 174 5.74 2.59 24.46
N VAL A 175 5.50 1.37 23.98
CA VAL A 175 5.04 1.10 22.62
C VAL A 175 3.60 0.64 22.67
N MET A 176 2.73 1.31 21.92
CA MET A 176 1.30 0.96 21.83
C MET A 176 0.90 0.80 20.38
N GLY A 177 0.16 -0.26 20.08
CA GLY A 177 -0.52 -0.44 18.81
C GLY A 177 -1.96 0.11 18.85
N HIS A 178 -2.72 -0.16 17.77
CA HIS A 178 -4.15 0.12 17.74
C HIS A 178 -4.92 -0.79 18.74
N LYS A 179 -6.17 -0.40 19.08
CA LYS A 179 -6.97 -1.03 20.13
C LYS A 179 -7.13 -2.55 19.99
N ILE A 180 -7.33 -3.04 18.77
CA ILE A 180 -7.40 -4.49 18.46
C ILE A 180 -6.06 -4.86 17.83
N THR A 181 -5.07 -5.15 18.65
CA THR A 181 -3.72 -5.48 18.18
C THR A 181 -3.74 -6.74 17.31
N ASP A 182 -3.24 -6.65 16.11
CA ASP A 182 -3.00 -7.77 15.19
C ASP A 182 -1.53 -8.22 15.19
N VAL A 183 -1.22 -9.22 14.36
CA VAL A 183 0.14 -9.79 14.27
C VAL A 183 1.14 -8.76 13.74
N ASP A 184 0.72 -7.91 12.80
CA ASP A 184 1.60 -6.90 12.19
C ASP A 184 1.95 -5.80 13.19
N ALA A 185 0.94 -5.31 13.93
CA ALA A 185 1.16 -4.31 14.99
C ALA A 185 2.04 -4.86 16.12
N LEU A 186 1.82 -6.11 16.54
CA LEU A 186 2.66 -6.75 17.55
C LEU A 186 4.09 -6.97 17.04
N GLY A 187 4.26 -7.43 15.82
CA GLY A 187 5.57 -7.61 15.20
C GLY A 187 6.37 -6.32 15.10
N ALA A 188 5.71 -5.22 14.69
CA ALA A 188 6.32 -3.89 14.68
C ALA A 188 6.71 -3.43 16.09
N ALA A 189 5.83 -3.63 17.09
CA ALA A 189 6.11 -3.29 18.49
C ALA A 189 7.32 -4.05 19.05
N ILE A 190 7.44 -5.35 18.74
CA ILE A 190 8.61 -6.17 19.11
C ILE A 190 9.89 -5.62 18.45
N GLY A 191 9.82 -5.19 17.19
CA GLY A 191 10.96 -4.55 16.50
C GLY A 191 11.42 -3.28 17.23
N ILE A 192 10.49 -2.42 17.63
CA ILE A 192 10.80 -1.20 18.42
C ILE A 192 11.33 -1.55 19.82
N TYR A 193 10.75 -2.56 20.48
CA TYR A 193 11.26 -3.07 21.75
C TYR A 193 12.74 -3.46 21.63
N ARG A 194 13.10 -4.28 20.63
CA ARG A 194 14.50 -4.69 20.41
C ARG A 194 15.43 -3.51 20.14
N ALA A 195 14.97 -2.55 19.32
CA ALA A 195 15.73 -1.33 19.04
C ALA A 195 16.00 -0.52 20.31
N GLY A 196 15.00 -0.31 21.17
CA GLY A 196 15.16 0.40 22.43
C GLY A 196 16.05 -0.33 23.42
N LYS A 197 15.91 -1.66 23.53
CA LYS A 197 16.82 -2.49 24.35
C LYS A 197 18.28 -2.40 23.90
N THR A 198 18.52 -2.35 22.59
CA THR A 198 19.87 -2.14 22.02
C THR A 198 20.45 -0.77 22.41
N LEU A 199 19.59 0.22 22.65
CA LEU A 199 19.97 1.54 23.16
C LEU A 199 20.10 1.59 24.69
N GLY A 200 19.97 0.45 25.38
CA GLY A 200 20.03 0.37 26.85
C GLY A 200 18.82 0.98 27.55
N LYS A 201 17.68 1.13 26.87
CA LYS A 201 16.49 1.73 27.45
C LYS A 201 15.52 0.68 28.00
N PRO A 202 14.82 0.96 29.12
CA PRO A 202 13.63 0.23 29.50
C PRO A 202 12.55 0.43 28.45
N VAL A 203 12.03 -0.67 27.90
CA VAL A 203 10.99 -0.62 26.87
C VAL A 203 9.87 -1.59 27.22
N HIS A 204 8.63 -1.15 27.09
CA HIS A 204 7.44 -1.94 27.36
C HIS A 204 6.45 -1.86 26.20
N ILE A 205 5.79 -2.98 25.89
CA ILE A 205 4.73 -3.07 24.87
C ILE A 205 3.39 -3.17 25.61
N VAL A 206 2.46 -2.26 25.30
CA VAL A 206 1.13 -2.27 25.93
C VAL A 206 0.17 -3.10 25.10
N VAL A 207 -0.36 -4.18 25.70
CA VAL A 207 -1.42 -5.02 25.10
C VAL A 207 -2.47 -5.29 26.18
N ASN A 208 -3.69 -4.78 26.01
CA ASN A 208 -4.74 -4.97 27.00
C ASN A 208 -5.49 -6.29 26.83
N ASP A 209 -6.08 -6.49 25.64
CA ASP A 209 -6.90 -7.64 25.32
C ASP A 209 -6.32 -8.38 24.11
N PRO A 210 -5.40 -9.33 24.32
CA PRO A 210 -4.77 -10.02 23.20
C PRO A 210 -5.80 -10.85 22.43
N SER A 211 -5.93 -10.56 21.14
CA SER A 211 -6.77 -11.33 20.21
C SER A 211 -6.27 -12.78 20.09
N THR A 212 -7.14 -13.68 19.65
CA THR A 212 -6.78 -15.10 19.44
C THR A 212 -5.62 -15.27 18.47
N SER A 213 -5.44 -14.35 17.54
CA SER A 213 -4.37 -14.39 16.53
C SER A 213 -2.99 -14.07 17.11
N ILE A 214 -2.89 -13.22 18.13
CA ILE A 214 -1.59 -12.82 18.71
C ILE A 214 -1.18 -13.63 19.94
N ARG A 215 -2.12 -14.31 20.60
CA ARG A 215 -1.83 -15.10 21.81
C ARG A 215 -0.71 -16.12 21.66
N PRO A 216 -0.67 -16.93 20.57
CA PRO A 216 0.42 -17.89 20.38
C PRO A 216 1.78 -17.21 20.23
N LEU A 217 1.82 -16.08 19.50
CA LEU A 217 3.03 -15.31 19.32
C LEU A 217 3.51 -14.69 20.65
N MET A 218 2.61 -14.08 21.41
CA MET A 218 2.93 -13.55 22.74
C MET A 218 3.46 -14.62 23.68
N ALA A 219 2.83 -15.80 23.73
CA ALA A 219 3.27 -16.90 24.58
C ALA A 219 4.72 -17.33 24.25
N GLY A 220 5.11 -17.29 22.97
CA GLY A 220 6.49 -17.58 22.54
C GLY A 220 7.51 -16.59 23.10
N TYR A 221 7.16 -15.33 23.25
CA TYR A 221 8.03 -14.30 23.83
C TYR A 221 8.00 -14.29 25.37
N MET A 222 6.82 -14.41 25.96
CA MET A 222 6.65 -14.36 27.43
C MET A 222 7.30 -15.58 28.13
N ASN A 223 7.37 -16.71 27.47
CA ASN A 223 7.99 -17.93 28.00
C ASN A 223 9.47 -18.07 27.64
N ASN A 224 10.06 -17.09 26.97
CA ASN A 224 11.43 -17.11 26.54
C ASN A 224 12.33 -16.33 27.51
N PRO A 225 13.35 -16.97 28.13
CA PRO A 225 14.23 -16.32 29.11
C PRO A 225 15.07 -15.17 28.52
N ASP A 226 15.16 -15.06 27.20
CA ASP A 226 15.85 -13.94 26.52
C ASP A 226 15.06 -12.62 26.58
N TYR A 227 13.83 -12.66 27.05
CA TYR A 227 12.96 -11.48 27.17
C TYR A 227 12.55 -11.23 28.61
N GLU A 228 12.48 -9.96 28.99
CA GLU A 228 12.07 -9.58 30.33
C GLU A 228 10.57 -9.86 30.55
N PRO A 229 10.18 -10.33 31.75
CA PRO A 229 8.75 -10.51 32.10
C PRO A 229 7.91 -9.23 31.93
N SER A 230 8.55 -8.07 32.08
CA SER A 230 7.93 -6.75 31.89
C SER A 230 7.91 -6.26 30.44
N MET A 231 8.28 -7.11 29.47
CA MET A 231 8.23 -6.74 28.05
C MET A 231 6.82 -6.36 27.61
N VAL A 232 5.83 -7.13 28.02
CA VAL A 232 4.42 -6.86 27.74
C VAL A 232 3.71 -6.50 29.03
N ILE A 233 3.03 -5.36 29.03
CA ILE A 233 2.31 -4.81 30.16
C ILE A 233 0.88 -4.43 29.78
N ASP A 234 0.01 -4.31 30.75
CA ASP A 234 -1.33 -3.78 30.53
C ASP A 234 -1.37 -2.24 30.65
N ARG A 235 -2.55 -1.67 30.36
CA ARG A 235 -2.77 -0.22 30.43
C ARG A 235 -2.51 0.36 31.82
N ASN A 236 -2.92 -0.34 32.90
CA ASN A 236 -2.77 0.18 34.23
C ASN A 236 -1.30 0.24 34.61
N GLN A 237 -0.57 -0.85 34.35
CA GLN A 237 0.88 -0.90 34.54
C GLN A 237 1.60 0.18 33.72
N ALA A 238 1.14 0.47 32.50
CA ALA A 238 1.72 1.53 31.68
C ALA A 238 1.47 2.92 32.26
N MET A 239 0.31 3.18 32.87
CA MET A 239 0.01 4.46 33.53
C MET A 239 0.86 4.70 34.78
N ASP A 240 1.25 3.64 35.48
CA ASP A 240 2.14 3.75 36.66
C ASP A 240 3.60 4.03 36.26
N LEU A 241 3.93 3.88 34.97
CA LEU A 241 5.28 4.12 34.42
C LEU A 241 5.47 5.53 33.86
N VAL A 242 4.40 6.29 33.65
CA VAL A 242 4.39 7.63 33.06
C VAL A 242 4.23 8.68 34.12
#